data_1b4b0cd103bdd629c0407af988f04079
#
_entry.id   1b4b0cd103bdd629c0407af988f04079
#
_cell.length_a   1.000
_cell.length_b   1.000
_cell.length_c   1.000
_cell.angle_alpha   90.00
_cell.angle_beta   90.00
_cell.angle_gamma   90.00
#
_symmetry.space_group_name_H-M   'P 1'
#
loop_
_entity.id
_entity.type
_entity.pdbx_description
1 polymer ?
#
loop_
_entity_poly.entity_id
_entity_poly.type
_entity_poly.pdbx_seq_one_letter_code
_entity_poly.pdbx_strand_id
1 'polypeptide(L)'
;MTSISPSLPHLPSGYYTIPAGRPFARCLASGIMQAFGRGDSLSSVHILLPSRRAVQSMQAAFTEVANGAPLLLPKMSPIGDIEEDGRDILSLSLGGNYSRATDTDITLPASISSIEKQLILTQLIERMPLAGQAVSAAQAIRLAQSLSHLLDQVYQAGTPPEKLPEILSKQVPDDLAHHWQDILTFLNIIIQNWPDILRDKGLLDPVIRKMKLADQQMQSWRTAPPDHPIVLAGSTGSLPKTRQMMAEVASLPK
;
A
#
# COMPACT_ATOMS: atom_id res chain seq x y z
N MET A 1 4.48 34.36 33.21
CA MET A 1 4.67 34.34 31.71
C MET A 1 4.04 33.09 31.23
N THR A 2 2.78 33.20 30.81
CA THR A 2 1.97 32.06 30.32
C THR A 2 2.36 31.84 28.84
N SER A 3 3.06 30.72 28.58
CA SER A 3 3.40 30.29 27.25
C SER A 3 2.10 29.89 26.53
N ILE A 4 1.61 30.75 25.67
CA ILE A 4 0.54 30.40 24.71
C ILE A 4 1.21 29.61 23.60
N SER A 5 1.09 28.29 23.67
CA SER A 5 1.38 27.44 22.49
C SER A 5 0.45 27.88 21.38
N PRO A 6 0.95 28.27 20.19
CA PRO A 6 0.08 28.58 19.07
C PRO A 6 -0.67 27.31 18.69
N SER A 7 -2.00 27.33 18.77
CA SER A 7 -2.85 26.29 18.25
C SER A 7 -2.53 26.11 16.77
N LEU A 8 -2.15 24.90 16.37
CA LEU A 8 -1.93 24.56 14.97
C LEU A 8 -3.18 24.95 14.16
N PRO A 9 -3.02 25.56 12.97
CA PRO A 9 -4.14 25.83 12.09
C PRO A 9 -4.80 24.52 11.69
N HIS A 10 -6.10 24.37 11.94
CA HIS A 10 -6.83 23.14 11.74
C HIS A 10 -7.56 23.15 10.40
N LEU A 11 -7.27 22.18 9.54
CA LEU A 11 -8.26 21.71 8.57
C LEU A 11 -9.22 20.78 9.32
N PRO A 12 -10.55 20.99 9.24
CA PRO A 12 -11.50 20.05 9.83
C PRO A 12 -11.27 18.63 9.30
N SER A 13 -11.40 17.62 10.15
CA SER A 13 -11.38 16.22 9.69
C SER A 13 -12.52 15.98 8.71
N GLY A 14 -12.27 15.23 7.63
CA GLY A 14 -13.29 14.95 6.64
C GLY A 14 -12.75 14.66 5.23
N TYR A 15 -13.67 14.56 4.29
CA TYR A 15 -13.37 14.33 2.88
C TYR A 15 -13.41 15.64 2.10
N TYR A 16 -12.38 15.86 1.31
CA TYR A 16 -12.23 17.04 0.46
C TYR A 16 -12.13 16.62 -0.99
N THR A 17 -12.71 17.40 -1.89
CA THR A 17 -12.66 17.16 -3.32
C THR A 17 -12.02 18.34 -4.04
N ILE A 18 -11.06 18.05 -4.92
CA ILE A 18 -10.54 19.01 -5.88
C ILE A 18 -11.29 18.78 -7.18
N PRO A 19 -11.98 19.80 -7.74
CA PRO A 19 -12.77 19.64 -8.96
C PRO A 19 -11.96 19.12 -10.14
N ALA A 20 -12.58 18.29 -10.99
CA ALA A 20 -11.98 17.84 -12.23
C ALA A 20 -11.52 19.01 -13.11
N GLY A 21 -10.41 18.85 -13.83
CA GLY A 21 -9.82 19.89 -14.67
C GLY A 21 -8.91 20.87 -13.92
N ARG A 22 -8.79 20.78 -12.60
CA ARG A 22 -7.80 21.53 -11.82
C ARG A 22 -6.50 20.74 -11.67
N PRO A 23 -5.31 21.39 -11.64
CA PRO A 23 -4.02 20.73 -11.41
C PRO A 23 -3.97 20.23 -9.95
N PHE A 24 -4.28 18.93 -9.77
CA PHE A 24 -4.48 18.32 -8.45
C PHE A 24 -3.36 18.61 -7.45
N ALA A 25 -2.11 18.28 -7.81
CA ALA A 25 -0.97 18.42 -6.90
C ALA A 25 -0.74 19.88 -6.48
N ARG A 26 -0.88 20.82 -7.44
CA ARG A 26 -0.74 22.25 -7.16
C ARG A 26 -1.85 22.80 -6.29
N CYS A 27 -3.11 22.40 -6.54
CA CYS A 27 -4.23 22.80 -5.69
C CYS A 27 -4.09 22.26 -4.27
N LEU A 28 -3.68 20.99 -4.14
CA LEU A 28 -3.46 20.37 -2.83
C LEU A 28 -2.32 21.06 -2.08
N ALA A 29 -1.16 21.29 -2.74
CA ALA A 29 -0.03 22.00 -2.15
C ALA A 29 -0.42 23.40 -1.67
N SER A 30 -1.14 24.17 -2.52
CA SER A 30 -1.63 25.50 -2.17
C SER A 30 -2.57 25.49 -0.98
N GLY A 31 -3.52 24.54 -0.94
CA GLY A 31 -4.46 24.40 0.15
C GLY A 31 -3.78 24.04 1.49
N ILE A 32 -2.83 23.10 1.46
CA ILE A 32 -2.07 22.71 2.64
C ILE A 32 -1.19 23.89 3.13
N MET A 33 -0.49 24.57 2.23
CA MET A 33 0.32 25.74 2.58
C MET A 33 -0.53 26.91 3.12
N GLN A 34 -1.74 27.07 2.60
CA GLN A 34 -2.68 28.08 3.12
C GLN A 34 -3.15 27.73 4.55
N ALA A 35 -3.38 26.44 4.82
CA ALA A 35 -3.84 25.98 6.12
C ALA A 35 -2.75 25.94 7.19
N PHE A 36 -1.52 25.50 6.83
CA PHE A 36 -0.45 25.24 7.79
C PHE A 36 0.75 26.22 7.69
N GLY A 37 0.72 27.15 6.73
CA GLY A 37 1.83 28.08 6.51
C GLY A 37 3.02 27.43 5.77
N ARG A 38 4.25 27.92 6.05
CA ARG A 38 5.48 27.53 5.37
C ARG A 38 6.58 27.02 6.31
N GLY A 39 6.35 27.08 7.61
CA GLY A 39 7.33 26.74 8.65
C GLY A 39 7.10 25.38 9.28
N ASP A 40 7.36 25.28 10.57
CA ASP A 40 7.32 24.04 11.34
C ASP A 40 5.94 23.36 11.31
N SER A 41 4.85 24.14 11.28
CA SER A 41 3.50 23.58 11.17
C SER A 41 3.28 22.82 9.87
N LEU A 42 3.91 23.24 8.76
CA LEU A 42 3.85 22.50 7.49
C LEU A 42 4.66 21.22 7.55
N SER A 43 5.86 21.28 8.14
CA SER A 43 6.73 20.10 8.24
C SER A 43 6.16 19.00 9.14
N SER A 44 5.26 19.34 10.06
CA SER A 44 4.56 18.36 10.91
C SER A 44 3.48 17.59 10.17
N VAL A 45 2.97 18.09 9.02
CA VAL A 45 1.93 17.40 8.24
C VAL A 45 2.48 16.13 7.59
N HIS A 46 1.75 15.02 7.69
CA HIS A 46 2.08 13.79 6.99
C HIS A 46 1.09 13.54 5.84
N ILE A 47 1.59 13.52 4.60
CA ILE A 47 0.78 13.30 3.40
C ILE A 47 1.01 11.88 2.89
N LEU A 48 -0.06 11.09 2.88
CA LEU A 48 -0.09 9.73 2.32
C LEU A 48 -0.58 9.78 0.87
N LEU A 49 0.21 9.26 -0.06
CA LEU A 49 -0.02 9.34 -1.50
C LEU A 49 -0.05 7.95 -2.15
N PRO A 50 -0.68 7.76 -3.32
CA PRO A 50 -0.86 6.43 -3.91
C PRO A 50 0.44 5.74 -4.34
N SER A 51 1.49 6.50 -4.66
CA SER A 51 2.74 5.97 -5.21
C SER A 51 3.93 6.90 -4.98
N ARG A 52 5.15 6.37 -5.10
CA ARG A 52 6.41 7.16 -5.06
C ARG A 52 6.44 8.26 -6.14
N ARG A 53 5.87 7.99 -7.32
CA ARG A 53 5.74 9.03 -8.38
C ARG A 53 4.82 10.17 -7.92
N ALA A 54 3.73 9.86 -7.23
CA ALA A 54 2.84 10.88 -6.68
C ALA A 54 3.55 11.73 -5.61
N VAL A 55 4.41 11.11 -4.79
CA VAL A 55 5.26 11.84 -3.83
C VAL A 55 6.19 12.83 -4.55
N GLN A 56 6.91 12.40 -5.58
CA GLN A 56 7.79 13.28 -6.38
C GLN A 56 7.01 14.44 -7.02
N SER A 57 5.84 14.14 -7.61
CA SER A 57 4.98 15.16 -8.20
C SER A 57 4.48 16.15 -7.15
N MET A 58 4.20 15.69 -5.96
CA MET A 58 3.75 16.54 -4.85
C MET A 58 4.87 17.44 -4.33
N GLN A 59 6.09 16.91 -4.18
CA GLN A 59 7.28 17.69 -3.82
C GLN A 59 7.54 18.80 -4.83
N ALA A 60 7.48 18.49 -6.13
CA ALA A 60 7.61 19.47 -7.19
C ALA A 60 6.52 20.56 -7.11
N ALA A 61 5.27 20.17 -6.84
CA ALA A 61 4.16 21.12 -6.68
C ALA A 61 4.34 22.06 -5.49
N PHE A 62 4.82 21.58 -4.35
CA PHE A 62 5.15 22.43 -3.19
C PHE A 62 6.25 23.45 -3.55
N THR A 63 7.30 23.00 -4.24
CA THR A 63 8.39 23.88 -4.69
C THR A 63 7.90 24.95 -5.66
N GLU A 64 7.03 24.58 -6.60
CA GLU A 64 6.41 25.52 -7.54
C GLU A 64 5.55 26.57 -6.82
N VAL A 65 4.69 26.13 -5.89
CA VAL A 65 3.81 27.03 -5.12
C VAL A 65 4.60 27.93 -4.18
N ALA A 66 5.75 27.47 -3.66
CA ALA A 66 6.63 28.26 -2.84
C ALA A 66 7.29 29.43 -3.61
N ASN A 67 7.34 29.35 -4.94
CA ASN A 67 7.86 30.39 -5.82
C ASN A 67 9.27 30.89 -5.42
N GLY A 68 10.19 29.95 -5.16
CA GLY A 68 11.57 30.23 -4.77
C GLY A 68 11.78 30.63 -3.30
N ALA A 69 10.72 30.73 -2.51
CA ALA A 69 10.86 30.96 -1.08
C ALA A 69 11.30 29.66 -0.34
N PRO A 70 12.11 29.76 0.72
CA PRO A 70 12.46 28.63 1.55
C PRO A 70 11.21 27.93 2.11
N LEU A 71 11.21 26.60 2.10
CA LEU A 71 10.08 25.80 2.53
C LEU A 71 10.56 24.54 3.28
N LEU A 72 9.98 24.28 4.46
CA LEU A 72 10.10 22.98 5.10
C LEU A 72 8.97 22.10 4.56
N LEU A 73 9.34 21.10 3.74
CA LEU A 73 8.36 20.19 3.14
C LEU A 73 7.66 19.32 4.20
N PRO A 74 6.36 19.05 4.03
CA PRO A 74 5.66 18.04 4.83
C PRO A 74 6.27 16.67 4.61
N LYS A 75 6.10 15.77 5.59
CA LYS A 75 6.45 14.36 5.40
C LYS A 75 5.53 13.77 4.33
N MET A 76 6.08 13.07 3.34
CA MET A 76 5.29 12.46 2.28
C MET A 76 5.72 11.02 2.09
N SER A 77 4.76 10.09 2.12
CA SER A 77 5.03 8.67 1.88
C SER A 77 3.94 8.03 1.03
N PRO A 78 4.27 6.98 0.26
CA PRO A 78 3.29 6.19 -0.44
C PRO A 78 2.40 5.41 0.54
N ILE A 79 1.11 5.24 0.19
CA ILE A 79 0.20 4.35 0.91
C ILE A 79 0.71 2.92 0.75
N GLY A 80 1.06 2.27 1.86
CA GLY A 80 1.55 0.89 1.86
C GLY A 80 3.07 0.72 1.80
N ASP A 81 3.86 1.79 1.69
CA ASP A 81 5.33 1.77 1.91
C ASP A 81 5.66 2.13 3.38
N ILE A 82 4.74 1.84 4.29
CA ILE A 82 4.83 2.19 5.72
C ILE A 82 6.09 1.60 6.39
N GLU A 83 6.80 0.73 5.69
CA GLU A 83 7.88 -0.06 6.29
C GLU A 83 9.27 0.00 5.67
N GLU A 84 9.41 0.38 4.43
CA GLU A 84 10.78 0.46 3.88
C GLU A 84 11.57 1.61 4.52
N ASP A 85 10.89 2.57 5.14
CA ASP A 85 11.47 3.75 5.80
C ASP A 85 11.67 3.58 7.32
N GLY A 86 11.37 2.45 7.91
CA GLY A 86 11.74 2.14 9.31
C GLY A 86 13.26 2.13 9.55
N ARG A 87 14.03 2.25 8.47
CA ARG A 87 15.48 2.53 8.45
C ARG A 87 15.75 3.73 7.54
N ASP A 88 15.09 4.82 7.76
CA ASP A 88 15.39 6.06 7.08
C ASP A 88 16.83 6.47 7.42
N ILE A 89 17.72 6.30 6.45
CA ILE A 89 19.13 6.76 6.54
C ILE A 89 19.17 8.26 6.88
N LEU A 90 18.10 9.01 6.59
CA LEU A 90 17.96 10.41 6.98
C LEU A 90 17.67 10.61 8.47
N SER A 91 16.99 9.70 9.13
CA SER A 91 16.76 9.78 10.59
C SER A 91 18.06 9.58 11.37
N LEU A 92 19.00 8.84 10.81
CA LEU A 92 20.38 8.67 11.32
C LEU A 92 21.24 9.91 11.10
N SER A 93 20.94 10.74 10.07
CA SER A 93 21.80 11.88 9.72
C SER A 93 21.41 13.20 10.40
N LEU A 94 20.21 13.35 10.92
CA LEU A 94 19.71 14.62 11.48
C LEU A 94 19.46 14.62 12.98
N GLY A 95 19.81 13.55 13.71
CA GLY A 95 19.80 13.54 15.19
C GLY A 95 18.44 13.89 15.83
N GLY A 96 17.35 13.76 15.09
CA GLY A 96 16.02 14.14 15.53
C GLY A 96 15.31 13.03 16.29
N ASN A 97 14.83 13.33 17.48
CA ASN A 97 14.02 12.49 18.39
C ASN A 97 12.65 12.05 17.82
N TYR A 98 12.54 11.85 16.52
CA TYR A 98 11.28 11.41 15.86
C TYR A 98 11.04 9.89 15.94
N SER A 99 11.95 9.14 16.56
CA SER A 99 11.89 7.68 16.68
C SER A 99 10.99 7.13 17.80
N ARG A 100 10.22 7.94 18.50
CA ARG A 100 9.59 7.47 19.74
C ARG A 100 8.09 7.12 19.64
N ALA A 101 7.46 7.32 18.49
CA ALA A 101 6.03 7.02 18.32
C ALA A 101 5.76 5.80 17.42
N THR A 102 6.79 5.14 16.85
CA THR A 102 6.63 3.95 16.00
C THR A 102 7.46 2.77 16.46
N ASP A 103 7.79 2.71 17.74
CA ASP A 103 8.32 1.53 18.41
C ASP A 103 7.18 0.51 18.68
N THR A 104 6.29 0.35 17.72
CA THR A 104 5.51 -0.86 17.61
C THR A 104 6.49 -1.87 17.03
N ASP A 105 6.93 -2.78 17.88
CA ASP A 105 7.71 -3.95 17.54
C ASP A 105 6.95 -4.73 16.43
N ILE A 106 7.17 -4.32 15.15
CA ILE A 106 6.48 -4.91 13.99
C ILE A 106 7.18 -6.23 13.74
N THR A 107 6.77 -7.24 14.48
CA THR A 107 7.27 -8.62 14.40
C THR A 107 6.70 -9.40 13.22
N LEU A 108 6.26 -8.70 12.14
CA LEU A 108 5.77 -9.38 10.96
C LEU A 108 6.94 -10.05 10.21
N PRO A 109 6.76 -11.30 9.76
CA PRO A 109 7.74 -11.96 8.91
C PRO A 109 8.12 -11.12 7.70
N ALA A 110 9.33 -11.28 7.20
CA ALA A 110 9.78 -10.61 5.99
C ALA A 110 8.93 -11.03 4.78
N SER A 111 8.85 -10.17 3.77
CA SER A 111 8.21 -10.55 2.50
C SER A 111 9.17 -11.37 1.64
N ILE A 112 8.62 -12.34 0.92
CA ILE A 112 9.35 -13.02 -0.15
C ILE A 112 9.70 -12.00 -1.25
N SER A 113 10.89 -12.13 -1.85
CA SER A 113 11.26 -11.29 -2.99
C SER A 113 10.45 -11.66 -4.23
N SER A 114 10.24 -10.71 -5.16
CA SER A 114 9.51 -10.95 -6.40
C SER A 114 10.16 -12.04 -7.26
N ILE A 115 11.49 -12.09 -7.27
CA ILE A 115 12.25 -13.11 -8.01
C ILE A 115 12.05 -14.49 -7.37
N GLU A 116 12.18 -14.60 -6.04
CA GLU A 116 11.98 -15.87 -5.34
C GLU A 116 10.55 -16.38 -5.48
N LYS A 117 9.55 -15.48 -5.37
CA LYS A 117 8.14 -15.80 -5.64
C LYS A 117 7.97 -16.39 -7.03
N GLN A 118 8.54 -15.73 -8.06
CA GLN A 118 8.45 -16.20 -9.44
C GLN A 118 9.14 -17.55 -9.63
N LEU A 119 10.32 -17.76 -9.06
CA LEU A 119 11.06 -19.03 -9.15
C LEU A 119 10.28 -20.20 -8.53
N ILE A 120 9.72 -20.00 -7.33
CA ILE A 120 8.94 -21.04 -6.66
C ILE A 120 7.69 -21.37 -7.46
N LEU A 121 6.96 -20.36 -7.93
CA LEU A 121 5.78 -20.58 -8.78
C LEU A 121 6.14 -21.28 -10.08
N THR A 122 7.28 -20.95 -10.70
CA THR A 122 7.77 -21.66 -11.91
C THR A 122 8.02 -23.13 -11.62
N GLN A 123 8.73 -23.44 -10.51
CA GLN A 123 9.01 -24.82 -10.11
C GLN A 123 7.74 -25.63 -9.80
N LEU A 124 6.73 -25.00 -9.19
CA LEU A 124 5.44 -25.63 -8.95
C LEU A 124 4.74 -25.98 -10.27
N ILE A 125 4.76 -25.03 -11.21
CA ILE A 125 4.12 -25.20 -12.54
C ILE A 125 4.82 -26.30 -13.36
N GLU A 126 6.14 -26.36 -13.36
CA GLU A 126 6.90 -27.40 -14.07
C GLU A 126 6.62 -28.82 -13.53
N ARG A 127 6.29 -28.95 -12.26
CA ARG A 127 5.95 -30.24 -11.64
C ARG A 127 4.53 -30.70 -11.91
N MET A 128 3.68 -29.81 -12.42
CA MET A 128 2.27 -30.11 -12.69
C MET A 128 2.00 -30.18 -14.19
N PRO A 129 1.59 -31.33 -14.72
CA PRO A 129 1.16 -31.39 -16.11
C PRO A 129 -0.11 -30.54 -16.32
N LEU A 130 -0.09 -29.61 -17.25
CA LEU A 130 -1.26 -28.86 -17.67
C LEU A 130 -1.97 -29.64 -18.77
N ALA A 131 -3.25 -29.97 -18.57
CA ALA A 131 -4.04 -30.77 -19.50
C ALA A 131 -3.31 -32.09 -19.98
N GLY A 132 -2.58 -32.75 -19.06
CA GLY A 132 -1.84 -33.96 -19.33
C GLY A 132 -0.54 -33.78 -20.12
N GLN A 133 -0.11 -32.56 -20.39
CA GLN A 133 1.13 -32.25 -21.12
C GLN A 133 2.16 -31.61 -20.23
N ALA A 134 3.44 -31.99 -20.42
CA ALA A 134 4.56 -31.34 -19.74
C ALA A 134 4.70 -29.88 -20.20
N VAL A 135 4.83 -28.96 -19.27
CA VAL A 135 5.01 -27.54 -19.56
C VAL A 135 6.49 -27.26 -19.80
N SER A 136 6.85 -26.58 -20.88
CA SER A 136 8.23 -26.17 -21.09
C SER A 136 8.64 -25.06 -20.08
N ALA A 137 9.94 -25.00 -19.72
CA ALA A 137 10.44 -23.99 -18.79
C ALA A 137 10.06 -22.55 -19.18
N ALA A 138 10.12 -22.22 -20.46
CA ALA A 138 9.71 -20.91 -20.96
C ALA A 138 8.21 -20.62 -20.79
N GLN A 139 7.38 -21.63 -20.90
CA GLN A 139 5.93 -21.52 -20.62
C GLN A 139 5.68 -21.40 -19.11
N ALA A 140 6.38 -22.20 -18.30
CA ALA A 140 6.25 -22.17 -16.85
C ALA A 140 6.60 -20.78 -16.28
N ILE A 141 7.66 -20.15 -16.77
CA ILE A 141 8.03 -18.78 -16.38
C ILE A 141 6.91 -17.78 -16.69
N ARG A 142 6.36 -17.82 -17.92
CA ARG A 142 5.26 -16.90 -18.29
C ARG A 142 3.99 -17.13 -17.47
N LEU A 143 3.65 -18.39 -17.23
CA LEU A 143 2.51 -18.74 -16.38
C LEU A 143 2.73 -18.30 -14.92
N ALA A 144 3.94 -18.46 -14.39
CA ALA A 144 4.30 -18.01 -13.06
C ALA A 144 4.17 -16.49 -12.88
N GLN A 145 4.54 -15.71 -13.91
CA GLN A 145 4.35 -14.25 -13.91
C GLN A 145 2.86 -13.88 -13.89
N SER A 146 2.07 -14.49 -14.76
CA SER A 146 0.62 -14.25 -14.83
C SER A 146 -0.08 -14.65 -13.52
N LEU A 147 0.30 -15.79 -12.96
CA LEU A 147 -0.23 -16.29 -11.69
C LEU A 147 0.17 -15.40 -10.51
N SER A 148 1.43 -14.96 -10.45
CA SER A 148 1.88 -14.01 -9.43
C SER A 148 1.04 -12.73 -9.46
N HIS A 149 0.80 -12.20 -10.66
CA HIS A 149 -0.02 -11.01 -10.84
C HIS A 149 -1.49 -11.23 -10.45
N LEU A 150 -2.06 -12.39 -10.81
CA LEU A 150 -3.42 -12.77 -10.40
C LEU A 150 -3.55 -12.86 -8.88
N LEU A 151 -2.60 -13.52 -8.19
CA LEU A 151 -2.58 -13.61 -6.74
C LEU A 151 -2.52 -12.22 -6.10
N ASP A 152 -1.66 -11.34 -6.61
CA ASP A 152 -1.55 -9.95 -6.13
C ASP A 152 -2.89 -9.20 -6.25
N GLN A 153 -3.59 -9.34 -7.39
CA GLN A 153 -4.90 -8.73 -7.61
C GLN A 153 -5.97 -9.27 -6.67
N VAL A 154 -6.00 -10.59 -6.48
CA VAL A 154 -6.96 -11.27 -5.58
C VAL A 154 -6.76 -10.82 -4.15
N TYR A 155 -5.51 -10.78 -3.66
CA TYR A 155 -5.19 -10.26 -2.35
C TYR A 155 -5.57 -8.80 -2.19
N GLN A 156 -5.21 -7.94 -3.16
CA GLN A 156 -5.57 -6.51 -3.12
C GLN A 156 -7.09 -6.26 -3.13
N ALA A 157 -7.84 -7.11 -3.82
CA ALA A 157 -9.31 -7.07 -3.79
C ALA A 157 -9.91 -7.50 -2.45
N GLY A 158 -9.08 -8.01 -1.51
CA GLY A 158 -9.55 -8.52 -0.23
C GLY A 158 -10.35 -9.83 -0.36
N THR A 159 -10.21 -10.51 -1.50
CA THR A 159 -10.88 -11.80 -1.74
C THR A 159 -9.99 -12.92 -1.21
N PRO A 160 -10.51 -13.85 -0.39
CA PRO A 160 -9.77 -15.04 -0.04
C PRO A 160 -9.43 -15.85 -1.30
N PRO A 161 -8.16 -16.19 -1.57
CA PRO A 161 -7.78 -16.92 -2.78
C PRO A 161 -8.53 -18.24 -2.97
N GLU A 162 -8.92 -18.88 -1.86
CA GLU A 162 -9.65 -20.15 -1.85
C GLU A 162 -11.03 -20.04 -2.53
N LYS A 163 -11.60 -18.83 -2.60
CA LYS A 163 -12.88 -18.57 -3.28
C LYS A 163 -12.72 -18.34 -4.79
N LEU A 164 -11.49 -18.17 -5.29
CA LEU A 164 -11.24 -17.87 -6.69
C LEU A 164 -11.77 -18.97 -7.65
N PRO A 165 -11.56 -20.28 -7.38
CA PRO A 165 -12.13 -21.32 -8.24
C PRO A 165 -13.66 -21.27 -8.33
N GLU A 166 -14.35 -21.00 -7.21
CA GLU A 166 -15.82 -20.86 -7.18
C GLU A 166 -16.30 -19.63 -7.97
N ILE A 167 -15.59 -18.50 -7.85
CA ILE A 167 -15.93 -17.27 -8.59
C ILE A 167 -15.75 -17.48 -10.09
N LEU A 168 -14.66 -18.12 -10.50
CA LEU A 168 -14.35 -18.38 -11.89
C LEU A 168 -15.31 -19.39 -12.50
N SER A 169 -15.67 -20.46 -11.79
CA SER A 169 -16.57 -21.49 -12.29
C SER A 169 -17.97 -20.97 -12.67
N LYS A 170 -18.43 -19.92 -11.99
CA LYS A 170 -19.72 -19.26 -12.27
C LYS A 170 -19.73 -18.40 -13.55
N GLN A 171 -18.56 -18.13 -14.13
CA GLN A 171 -18.40 -17.24 -15.30
C GLN A 171 -18.05 -18.01 -16.58
N VAL A 172 -17.91 -19.34 -16.49
CA VAL A 172 -17.48 -20.19 -17.62
C VAL A 172 -18.70 -20.65 -18.42
N PRO A 173 -18.71 -20.45 -19.74
CA PRO A 173 -19.70 -21.07 -20.63
C PRO A 173 -19.59 -22.60 -20.62
N ASP A 174 -20.74 -23.28 -20.74
CA ASP A 174 -20.84 -24.75 -20.66
C ASP A 174 -19.99 -25.50 -21.70
N ASP A 175 -19.77 -24.90 -22.86
CA ASP A 175 -19.00 -25.46 -23.98
C ASP A 175 -17.47 -25.50 -23.74
N LEU A 176 -16.97 -24.76 -22.75
CA LEU A 176 -15.56 -24.72 -22.37
C LEU A 176 -15.26 -25.45 -21.05
N ALA A 177 -16.24 -26.14 -20.49
CA ALA A 177 -16.19 -26.68 -19.14
C ALA A 177 -14.99 -27.62 -18.88
N HIS A 178 -14.62 -28.51 -19.83
CA HIS A 178 -13.49 -29.44 -19.60
C HIS A 178 -12.13 -28.72 -19.53
N HIS A 179 -11.85 -27.83 -20.46
CA HIS A 179 -10.58 -27.09 -20.47
C HIS A 179 -10.44 -26.19 -19.22
N TRP A 180 -11.55 -25.58 -18.78
CA TRP A 180 -11.58 -24.79 -17.58
C TRP A 180 -11.42 -25.61 -16.30
N GLN A 181 -11.90 -26.84 -16.27
CA GLN A 181 -11.76 -27.74 -15.14
C GLN A 181 -10.29 -28.03 -14.82
N ASP A 182 -9.47 -28.24 -15.84
CA ASP A 182 -8.03 -28.41 -15.69
C ASP A 182 -7.35 -27.17 -15.16
N ILE A 183 -7.73 -25.98 -15.66
CA ILE A 183 -7.20 -24.69 -15.20
C ILE A 183 -7.62 -24.42 -13.73
N LEU A 184 -8.88 -24.69 -13.40
CA LEU A 184 -9.37 -24.50 -12.02
C LEU A 184 -8.68 -25.45 -11.05
N THR A 185 -8.48 -26.71 -11.44
CA THR A 185 -7.74 -27.70 -10.64
C THR A 185 -6.31 -27.23 -10.40
N PHE A 186 -5.63 -26.79 -11.44
CA PHE A 186 -4.28 -26.24 -11.36
C PHE A 186 -4.21 -25.01 -10.41
N LEU A 187 -5.11 -24.04 -10.59
CA LEU A 187 -5.19 -22.86 -9.74
C LEU A 187 -5.46 -23.25 -8.27
N ASN A 188 -6.37 -24.19 -8.05
CA ASN A 188 -6.70 -24.63 -6.70
C ASN A 188 -5.50 -25.25 -5.97
N ILE A 189 -4.75 -26.12 -6.66
CA ILE A 189 -3.55 -26.75 -6.08
C ILE A 189 -2.52 -25.67 -5.69
N ILE A 190 -2.28 -24.67 -6.54
CA ILE A 190 -1.32 -23.60 -6.22
C ILE A 190 -1.84 -22.71 -5.09
N ILE A 191 -3.10 -22.32 -5.15
CA ILE A 191 -3.71 -21.46 -4.12
C ILE A 191 -3.65 -22.12 -2.74
N GLN A 192 -3.85 -23.43 -2.67
CA GLN A 192 -3.79 -24.18 -1.41
C GLN A 192 -2.35 -24.34 -0.91
N ASN A 193 -1.40 -24.61 -1.79
CA ASN A 193 -0.01 -24.85 -1.38
C ASN A 193 0.78 -23.56 -1.12
N TRP A 194 0.43 -22.45 -1.76
CA TRP A 194 1.18 -21.20 -1.66
C TRP A 194 1.31 -20.66 -0.23
N PRO A 195 0.25 -20.60 0.58
CA PRO A 195 0.35 -20.15 1.97
C PRO A 195 1.23 -21.06 2.83
N ASP A 196 1.19 -22.37 2.60
CA ASP A 196 1.99 -23.34 3.34
C ASP A 196 3.47 -23.21 3.00
N ILE A 197 3.82 -23.06 1.73
CA ILE A 197 5.20 -22.81 1.29
C ILE A 197 5.77 -21.53 1.93
N LEU A 198 4.99 -20.47 1.99
CA LEU A 198 5.41 -19.24 2.64
C LEU A 198 5.59 -19.42 4.14
N ARG A 199 4.69 -20.15 4.79
CA ARG A 199 4.76 -20.46 6.23
C ARG A 199 6.01 -21.26 6.56
N ASP A 200 6.33 -22.30 5.79
CA ASP A 200 7.50 -23.15 5.98
C ASP A 200 8.81 -22.36 5.84
N LYS A 201 8.80 -21.34 5.01
CA LYS A 201 9.93 -20.42 4.83
C LYS A 201 9.98 -19.29 5.89
N GLY A 202 8.97 -19.13 6.70
CA GLY A 202 8.83 -18.01 7.63
C GLY A 202 8.66 -16.66 6.91
N LEU A 203 8.07 -16.65 5.71
CA LEU A 203 7.89 -15.47 4.86
C LEU A 203 6.41 -15.15 4.68
N LEU A 204 6.13 -13.91 4.24
CA LEU A 204 4.81 -13.46 3.80
C LEU A 204 4.83 -13.10 2.31
N ASP A 205 3.66 -13.19 1.68
CA ASP A 205 3.45 -12.56 0.38
C ASP A 205 3.57 -11.03 0.52
N PRO A 206 4.23 -10.31 -0.40
CA PRO A 206 4.43 -8.86 -0.30
C PRO A 206 3.12 -8.08 -0.15
N VAL A 207 2.06 -8.48 -0.86
CA VAL A 207 0.75 -7.82 -0.76
C VAL A 207 0.12 -8.07 0.60
N ILE A 208 0.14 -9.32 1.08
CA ILE A 208 -0.38 -9.67 2.41
C ILE A 208 0.37 -8.91 3.50
N ARG A 209 1.69 -8.81 3.40
CA ARG A 209 2.50 -8.07 4.36
C ARG A 209 2.11 -6.60 4.41
N LYS A 210 1.99 -5.94 3.24
CA LYS A 210 1.51 -4.54 3.14
C LYS A 210 0.11 -4.35 3.75
N MET A 211 -0.80 -5.28 3.52
CA MET A 211 -2.15 -5.23 4.13
C MET A 211 -2.10 -5.33 5.66
N LYS A 212 -1.29 -6.25 6.20
CA LYS A 212 -1.12 -6.41 7.65
C LYS A 212 -0.50 -5.17 8.30
N LEU A 213 0.48 -4.55 7.63
CA LEU A 213 1.08 -3.30 8.09
C LEU A 213 0.07 -2.15 8.11
N ALA A 214 -0.74 -2.03 7.07
CA ALA A 214 -1.81 -1.04 7.06
C ALA A 214 -2.81 -1.27 8.21
N ASP A 215 -3.13 -2.54 8.54
CA ASP A 215 -3.98 -2.87 9.68
C ASP A 215 -3.33 -2.47 11.01
N GLN A 216 -2.05 -2.78 11.19
CA GLN A 216 -1.32 -2.39 12.40
C GLN A 216 -1.23 -0.86 12.54
N GLN A 217 -1.00 -0.15 11.44
CA GLN A 217 -0.98 1.31 11.42
C GLN A 217 -2.34 1.89 11.82
N MET A 218 -3.43 1.41 11.25
CA MET A 218 -4.78 1.85 11.63
C MET A 218 -5.08 1.52 13.09
N GLN A 219 -4.66 0.36 13.56
CA GLN A 219 -4.82 -0.01 14.97
C GLN A 219 -4.00 0.91 15.89
N SER A 220 -2.77 1.22 15.52
CA SER A 220 -1.93 2.18 16.26
C SER A 220 -2.60 3.56 16.35
N TRP A 221 -3.18 4.06 15.26
CA TRP A 221 -3.90 5.34 15.27
C TRP A 221 -5.15 5.33 16.16
N ARG A 222 -5.82 4.19 16.32
CA ARG A 222 -6.98 4.05 17.24
C ARG A 222 -6.56 4.07 18.70
N THR A 223 -5.43 3.43 19.02
CA THR A 223 -4.93 3.34 20.41
C THR A 223 -4.16 4.56 20.85
N ALA A 224 -3.39 5.15 19.94
CA ALA A 224 -2.59 6.35 20.14
C ALA A 224 -2.74 7.26 18.90
N PRO A 225 -3.78 8.10 18.84
CA PRO A 225 -3.96 9.02 17.73
C PRO A 225 -2.72 9.90 17.53
N PRO A 226 -2.31 10.15 16.28
CA PRO A 226 -1.15 11.00 16.01
C PRO A 226 -1.40 12.44 16.47
N ASP A 227 -0.37 13.08 17.00
CA ASP A 227 -0.37 14.48 17.42
C ASP A 227 -0.17 15.48 16.28
N HIS A 228 -0.04 14.96 15.06
CA HIS A 228 0.20 15.72 13.83
C HIS A 228 -0.88 15.42 12.77
N PRO A 229 -1.17 16.39 11.88
CA PRO A 229 -2.16 16.21 10.84
C PRO A 229 -1.76 15.13 9.81
N ILE A 230 -2.70 14.24 9.48
CA ILE A 230 -2.53 13.25 8.41
C ILE A 230 -3.48 13.61 7.26
N VAL A 231 -2.93 13.66 6.05
CA VAL A 231 -3.69 13.91 4.81
C VAL A 231 -3.49 12.73 3.87
N LEU A 232 -4.54 11.96 3.59
CA LEU A 232 -4.53 10.93 2.57
C LEU A 232 -5.09 11.49 1.27
N ALA A 233 -4.27 11.56 0.22
CA ALA A 233 -4.60 12.28 -1.00
C ALA A 233 -4.32 11.50 -2.29
N GLY A 234 -5.06 11.81 -3.35
CA GLY A 234 -4.84 11.26 -4.70
C GLY A 234 -5.28 9.82 -4.89
N SER A 235 -6.06 9.26 -3.96
CA SER A 235 -6.65 7.92 -4.08
C SER A 235 -8.18 8.02 -4.17
N THR A 236 -8.78 7.14 -4.97
CA THR A 236 -10.23 7.00 -5.09
C THR A 236 -10.82 5.99 -4.10
N GLY A 237 -9.97 5.32 -3.30
CA GLY A 237 -10.42 4.25 -2.41
C GLY A 237 -10.98 3.03 -3.14
N SER A 238 -10.56 2.78 -4.39
CA SER A 238 -11.01 1.63 -5.18
C SER A 238 -10.60 0.30 -4.53
N LEU A 239 -9.42 0.24 -3.92
CA LEU A 239 -8.97 -0.91 -3.16
C LEU A 239 -9.59 -0.90 -1.75
N PRO A 240 -10.14 -2.04 -1.28
CA PRO A 240 -10.81 -2.12 0.03
C PRO A 240 -9.95 -1.62 1.19
N LYS A 241 -8.67 -2.01 1.23
CA LYS A 241 -7.74 -1.60 2.29
C LYS A 241 -7.48 -0.09 2.27
N THR A 242 -7.32 0.49 1.08
CA THR A 242 -7.15 1.96 0.95
C THR A 242 -8.41 2.70 1.40
N ARG A 243 -9.60 2.20 1.04
CA ARG A 243 -10.89 2.78 1.49
C ARG A 243 -11.02 2.74 3.01
N GLN A 244 -10.63 1.62 3.63
CA GLN A 244 -10.62 1.48 5.08
C GLN A 244 -9.67 2.49 5.74
N MET A 245 -8.47 2.65 5.19
CA MET A 245 -7.50 3.65 5.68
C MET A 245 -8.01 5.09 5.51
N MET A 246 -8.67 5.40 4.39
CA MET A 246 -9.30 6.72 4.19
C MET A 246 -10.36 7.00 5.26
N ALA A 247 -11.22 6.02 5.57
CA ALA A 247 -12.24 6.16 6.61
C ALA A 247 -11.59 6.35 7.99
N GLU A 248 -10.52 5.62 8.29
CA GLU A 248 -9.79 5.75 9.54
C GLU A 248 -9.19 7.15 9.70
N VAL A 249 -8.46 7.64 8.67
CA VAL A 249 -7.88 8.98 8.69
C VAL A 249 -8.95 10.07 8.86
N ALA A 250 -10.10 9.92 8.19
CA ALA A 250 -11.21 10.87 8.31
C ALA A 250 -11.86 10.88 9.71
N SER A 251 -11.70 9.80 10.48
CA SER A 251 -12.26 9.67 11.84
C SER A 251 -11.28 10.03 12.95
N LEU A 252 -10.02 10.34 12.64
CA LEU A 252 -9.03 10.73 13.64
C LEU A 252 -9.47 12.01 14.38
N PRO A 253 -9.22 12.07 15.69
CA PRO A 253 -9.51 13.27 16.47
C PRO A 253 -8.73 14.47 15.92
N LYS A 254 -9.29 15.65 16.14
CA LYS A 254 -8.73 16.95 15.71
C LYS A 254 -7.57 17.37 16.59
#